data_a1d1f87aaa881efc6eeb39efc3a9526a
#
_entry.id   a1d1f87aaa881efc6eeb39efc3a9526a
#
_cell.length_a   1.000
_cell.length_b   1.000
_cell.length_c   1.000
_cell.angle_alpha   90.00
_cell.angle_beta   90.00
_cell.angle_gamma   90.00
#
_symmetry.space_group_name_H-M   'P 1'
#
loop_
_entity.id
_entity.type
_entity.pdbx_description
1 polymer ?
#
loop_
_entity_poly.entity_id
_entity_poly.type
_entity_poly.pdbx_seq_one_letter_code
_entity_poly.pdbx_strand_id
1 'polypeptide(L)'
;MATLRADVGCVFARDPAARNLLEVLTTYPGVHAVILHRVAHGLWRRRLRYGARLLSFLSRMLTQIDIHPGARIGQRFFIDHGCGVVIGETAEIGDDVTLYHGVTLGGTSWSAGKRHPTLGNGVVVGAGAKILGPVTVGANVRVAANSVVIDDVTPNMTVVGIPGRVVLPKAQRRSGSAGASNAGVIDLDHHRMPDPVGKALACVLERIAELEQRVACDGAPSAEACRTCDPDDCVEPAFVKPFMHSPTYGGKSE
;
A
#
# COMPACT_ATOMS: atom_id res chain seq x y z
N MET A 1 -24.19 -7.79 -13.25
CA MET A 1 -23.66 -7.34 -14.57
C MET A 1 -23.11 -5.92 -14.55
N ALA A 2 -23.71 -4.96 -13.84
CA ALA A 2 -23.20 -3.58 -13.75
C ALA A 2 -21.77 -3.50 -13.19
N THR A 3 -21.47 -4.25 -12.14
CA THR A 3 -20.14 -4.28 -11.50
C THR A 3 -19.03 -4.78 -12.44
N LEU A 4 -19.28 -5.88 -13.17
CA LEU A 4 -18.29 -6.42 -14.12
C LEU A 4 -18.00 -5.44 -15.26
N ARG A 5 -19.03 -4.75 -15.77
CA ARG A 5 -18.83 -3.71 -16.78
C ARG A 5 -18.01 -2.54 -16.26
N ALA A 6 -18.22 -2.17 -14.99
CA ALA A 6 -17.42 -1.13 -14.32
C ALA A 6 -15.96 -1.57 -14.11
N ASP A 7 -15.74 -2.84 -13.71
CA ASP A 7 -14.40 -3.40 -13.50
C ASP A 7 -13.60 -3.48 -14.82
N VAL A 8 -14.25 -3.88 -15.94
CA VAL A 8 -13.59 -3.88 -17.25
C VAL A 8 -13.37 -2.46 -17.77
N GLY A 9 -14.35 -1.58 -17.58
CA GLY A 9 -14.27 -0.20 -18.07
C GLY A 9 -13.18 0.62 -17.41
N CYS A 10 -12.84 0.37 -16.14
CA CYS A 10 -11.81 1.12 -15.43
C CYS A 10 -10.39 0.86 -15.97
N VAL A 11 -10.16 -0.24 -16.70
CA VAL A 11 -8.85 -0.54 -17.32
C VAL A 11 -8.45 0.55 -18.29
N PHE A 12 -9.38 0.99 -19.16
CA PHE A 12 -9.10 2.05 -20.15
C PHE A 12 -8.78 3.41 -19.55
N ALA A 13 -9.20 3.66 -18.30
CA ALA A 13 -8.86 4.89 -17.58
C ALA A 13 -7.51 4.82 -16.87
N ARG A 14 -6.95 3.61 -16.67
CA ARG A 14 -5.77 3.40 -15.82
C ARG A 14 -4.57 2.83 -16.56
N ASP A 15 -4.80 2.15 -17.67
CA ASP A 15 -3.74 1.60 -18.52
C ASP A 15 -3.77 2.24 -19.90
N PRO A 16 -2.81 3.14 -20.22
CA PRO A 16 -2.69 3.74 -21.54
C PRO A 16 -2.41 2.72 -22.67
N ALA A 17 -1.95 1.51 -22.33
CA ALA A 17 -1.69 0.45 -23.30
C ALA A 17 -2.96 -0.29 -23.75
N ALA A 18 -4.07 -0.15 -23.02
CA ALA A 18 -5.34 -0.79 -23.35
C ALA A 18 -5.99 -0.16 -24.60
N ARG A 19 -6.02 -0.89 -25.71
CA ARG A 19 -6.49 -0.37 -27.01
C ARG A 19 -7.96 -0.66 -27.30
N ASN A 20 -8.43 -1.84 -26.94
CA ASN A 20 -9.80 -2.27 -27.24
C ASN A 20 -10.30 -3.32 -26.25
N LEU A 21 -11.63 -3.52 -26.24
CA LEU A 21 -12.30 -4.41 -25.31
C LEU A 21 -11.89 -5.89 -25.49
N LEU A 22 -11.66 -6.33 -26.73
CA LEU A 22 -11.26 -7.71 -27.01
C LEU A 22 -9.90 -8.01 -26.38
N GLU A 23 -8.93 -7.11 -26.55
CA GLU A 23 -7.62 -7.20 -25.93
C GLU A 23 -7.72 -7.28 -24.41
N VAL A 24 -8.46 -6.37 -23.79
CA VAL A 24 -8.66 -6.35 -22.32
C VAL A 24 -9.29 -7.65 -21.82
N LEU A 25 -10.28 -8.20 -22.52
CA LEU A 25 -10.95 -9.44 -22.13
C LEU A 25 -10.12 -10.71 -22.39
N THR A 26 -9.12 -10.66 -23.26
CA THR A 26 -8.35 -11.86 -23.64
C THR A 26 -6.93 -11.89 -23.10
N THR A 27 -6.31 -10.74 -22.78
CA THR A 27 -4.90 -10.65 -22.43
C THR A 27 -4.61 -10.07 -21.05
N TYR A 28 -5.62 -9.58 -20.32
CA TYR A 28 -5.44 -8.99 -18.99
C TYR A 28 -5.72 -10.00 -17.87
N PRO A 29 -4.69 -10.59 -17.23
CA PRO A 29 -4.89 -11.59 -16.19
C PRO A 29 -5.62 -11.02 -14.96
N GLY A 30 -5.42 -9.74 -14.64
CA GLY A 30 -6.14 -9.06 -13.56
C GLY A 30 -7.65 -9.01 -13.80
N VAL A 31 -8.07 -8.78 -15.04
CA VAL A 31 -9.50 -8.78 -15.44
C VAL A 31 -10.09 -10.19 -15.29
N HIS A 32 -9.38 -11.22 -15.77
CA HIS A 32 -9.81 -12.61 -15.62
C HIS A 32 -9.96 -12.99 -14.15
N ALA A 33 -8.98 -12.65 -13.31
CA ALA A 33 -9.00 -12.96 -11.88
C ALA A 33 -10.20 -12.28 -11.17
N VAL A 34 -10.48 -11.02 -11.48
CA VAL A 34 -11.63 -10.28 -10.92
C VAL A 34 -12.96 -10.90 -11.36
N ILE A 35 -13.11 -11.24 -12.63
CA ILE A 35 -14.34 -11.88 -13.16
C ILE A 35 -14.56 -13.22 -12.44
N LEU A 36 -13.53 -14.08 -12.39
CA LEU A 36 -13.63 -15.40 -11.75
C LEU A 36 -13.88 -15.26 -10.24
N HIS A 37 -13.25 -14.28 -9.58
CA HIS A 37 -13.53 -13.97 -8.18
C HIS A 37 -14.99 -13.56 -7.94
N ARG A 38 -15.59 -12.73 -8.78
CA ARG A 38 -17.02 -12.33 -8.64
C ARG A 38 -17.93 -13.56 -8.63
N VAL A 39 -17.65 -14.55 -9.50
CA VAL A 39 -18.40 -15.82 -9.56
C VAL A 39 -18.11 -16.66 -8.30
N ALA A 40 -16.84 -16.84 -7.93
CA ALA A 40 -16.42 -17.59 -6.75
C ALA A 40 -17.01 -17.00 -5.46
N HIS A 41 -17.02 -15.67 -5.32
CA HIS A 41 -17.65 -14.98 -4.21
C HIS A 41 -19.16 -15.20 -4.14
N GLY A 42 -19.84 -15.22 -5.31
CA GLY A 42 -21.24 -15.57 -5.40
C GLY A 42 -21.55 -16.98 -4.89
N LEU A 43 -20.74 -17.97 -5.24
CA LEU A 43 -20.81 -19.34 -4.72
C LEU A 43 -20.52 -19.37 -3.20
N TRP A 44 -19.51 -18.62 -2.75
CA TRP A 44 -19.13 -18.51 -1.34
C TRP A 44 -20.29 -17.98 -0.48
N ARG A 45 -20.97 -16.95 -0.93
CA ARG A 45 -22.15 -16.39 -0.26
C ARG A 45 -23.33 -17.37 -0.19
N ARG A 46 -23.46 -18.25 -1.18
CA ARG A 46 -24.46 -19.33 -1.20
C ARG A 46 -24.05 -20.56 -0.40
N ARG A 47 -22.95 -20.48 0.37
CA ARG A 47 -22.37 -21.57 1.17
C ARG A 47 -21.83 -22.76 0.35
N LEU A 48 -21.69 -22.63 -0.96
CA LEU A 48 -21.06 -23.61 -1.83
C LEU A 48 -19.52 -23.50 -1.74
N ARG A 49 -19.00 -23.74 -0.54
CA ARG A 49 -17.60 -23.47 -0.14
C ARG A 49 -16.58 -24.19 -1.01
N TYR A 50 -16.80 -25.48 -1.24
CA TYR A 50 -15.88 -26.30 -2.06
C TYR A 50 -15.79 -25.78 -3.50
N GLY A 51 -16.94 -25.55 -4.16
CA GLY A 51 -16.99 -25.04 -5.54
C GLY A 51 -16.34 -23.65 -5.65
N ALA A 52 -16.57 -22.78 -4.66
CA ALA A 52 -15.95 -21.46 -4.59
C ALA A 52 -14.42 -21.56 -4.50
N ARG A 53 -13.90 -22.45 -3.64
CA ARG A 53 -12.45 -22.68 -3.46
C ARG A 53 -11.82 -23.31 -4.69
N LEU A 54 -12.50 -24.29 -5.31
CA LEU A 54 -12.03 -24.92 -6.54
C LEU A 54 -11.92 -23.89 -7.67
N LEU A 55 -12.93 -23.03 -7.84
CA LEU A 55 -12.90 -21.97 -8.86
C LEU A 55 -11.77 -20.96 -8.58
N SER A 56 -11.57 -20.59 -7.33
CA SER A 56 -10.47 -19.70 -6.93
C SER A 56 -9.10 -20.35 -7.23
N PHE A 57 -8.94 -21.65 -6.96
CA PHE A 57 -7.73 -22.40 -7.31
C PHE A 57 -7.47 -22.41 -8.83
N LEU A 58 -8.49 -22.68 -9.64
CA LEU A 58 -8.37 -22.66 -11.10
C LEU A 58 -8.03 -21.26 -11.61
N SER A 59 -8.66 -20.22 -11.03
CA SER A 59 -8.34 -18.82 -11.34
C SER A 59 -6.87 -18.51 -11.08
N ARG A 60 -6.33 -18.93 -9.92
CA ARG A 60 -4.92 -18.76 -9.58
C ARG A 60 -3.99 -19.48 -10.56
N MET A 61 -4.32 -20.69 -10.96
CA MET A 61 -3.54 -21.46 -11.96
C MET A 61 -3.46 -20.74 -13.30
N LEU A 62 -4.56 -20.08 -13.72
CA LEU A 62 -4.63 -19.39 -15.00
C LEU A 62 -4.01 -17.99 -14.98
N THR A 63 -4.14 -17.28 -13.86
CA THR A 63 -3.82 -15.85 -13.78
C THR A 63 -2.61 -15.54 -12.90
N GLN A 64 -2.13 -16.51 -12.09
CA GLN A 64 -1.12 -16.34 -11.04
C GLN A 64 -1.53 -15.31 -9.96
N ILE A 65 -2.83 -15.06 -9.82
CA ILE A 65 -3.43 -14.16 -8.84
C ILE A 65 -4.28 -14.99 -7.88
N ASP A 66 -3.94 -14.97 -6.59
CA ASP A 66 -4.66 -15.71 -5.56
C ASP A 66 -5.64 -14.81 -4.82
N ILE A 67 -6.93 -14.91 -5.13
CA ILE A 67 -7.99 -14.20 -4.42
C ILE A 67 -8.87 -15.20 -3.70
N HIS A 68 -8.89 -15.13 -2.36
CA HIS A 68 -9.78 -15.98 -1.59
C HIS A 68 -11.25 -15.61 -1.88
N PRO A 69 -12.16 -16.58 -2.12
CA PRO A 69 -13.55 -16.29 -2.48
C PRO A 69 -14.34 -15.59 -1.37
N GLY A 70 -13.86 -15.59 -0.14
CA GLY A 70 -14.43 -14.85 1.00
C GLY A 70 -14.12 -13.36 0.99
N ALA A 71 -13.08 -12.91 0.28
CA ALA A 71 -12.71 -11.50 0.20
C ALA A 71 -13.85 -10.64 -0.36
N ARG A 72 -14.02 -9.44 0.19
CA ARG A 72 -15.02 -8.47 -0.27
C ARG A 72 -14.33 -7.40 -1.10
N ILE A 73 -14.73 -7.26 -2.35
CA ILE A 73 -14.10 -6.34 -3.30
C ILE A 73 -15.16 -5.41 -3.88
N GLY A 74 -14.93 -4.11 -3.76
CA GLY A 74 -15.76 -3.04 -4.31
C GLY A 74 -15.76 -3.01 -5.85
N GLN A 75 -16.19 -1.92 -6.44
CA GLN A 75 -16.30 -1.75 -7.90
C GLN A 75 -15.04 -1.08 -8.45
N ARG A 76 -14.84 -1.20 -9.77
CA ARG A 76 -13.70 -0.59 -10.49
C ARG A 76 -12.35 -0.96 -9.86
N PHE A 77 -12.26 -2.22 -9.44
CA PHE A 77 -11.04 -2.79 -8.90
C PHE A 77 -10.11 -3.20 -10.04
N PHE A 78 -8.90 -2.69 -10.03
CA PHE A 78 -7.90 -2.94 -11.07
C PHE A 78 -6.66 -3.62 -10.50
N ILE A 79 -6.22 -4.70 -11.15
CA ILE A 79 -4.96 -5.38 -10.86
C ILE A 79 -4.09 -5.26 -12.11
N ASP A 80 -3.01 -4.51 -12.00
CA ASP A 80 -2.04 -4.32 -13.06
C ASP A 80 -0.94 -5.39 -13.00
N HIS A 81 -0.65 -6.01 -14.14
CA HIS A 81 0.25 -7.18 -14.32
C HIS A 81 -0.17 -8.41 -13.51
N GLY A 82 -0.45 -8.29 -12.26
CA GLY A 82 -1.12 -9.24 -11.38
C GLY A 82 -0.30 -10.42 -10.84
N CYS A 83 0.78 -10.83 -11.47
CA CYS A 83 1.57 -11.97 -11.05
C CYS A 83 1.96 -11.88 -9.56
N GLY A 84 1.65 -12.94 -8.78
CA GLY A 84 2.00 -13.02 -7.36
C GLY A 84 1.15 -12.15 -6.42
N VAL A 85 0.03 -11.59 -6.89
CA VAL A 85 -0.94 -10.92 -6.00
C VAL A 85 -1.64 -11.97 -5.13
N VAL A 86 -1.74 -11.70 -3.82
CA VAL A 86 -2.44 -12.54 -2.86
C VAL A 86 -3.42 -11.70 -2.05
N ILE A 87 -4.70 -12.08 -2.05
CA ILE A 87 -5.78 -11.43 -1.30
C ILE A 87 -6.45 -12.45 -0.39
N GLY A 88 -6.27 -12.28 0.93
CA GLY A 88 -6.75 -13.23 1.94
C GLY A 88 -8.25 -13.18 2.20
N GLU A 89 -8.75 -14.17 2.93
CA GLU A 89 -10.18 -14.46 3.14
C GLU A 89 -11.00 -13.28 3.66
N THR A 90 -10.50 -12.57 4.67
CA THR A 90 -11.23 -11.50 5.36
C THR A 90 -10.79 -10.10 4.91
N ALA A 91 -10.09 -10.01 3.76
CA ALA A 91 -9.76 -8.74 3.16
C ALA A 91 -11.02 -8.01 2.68
N GLU A 92 -11.04 -6.70 2.91
CA GLU A 92 -12.09 -5.81 2.44
C GLU A 92 -11.44 -4.71 1.60
N ILE A 93 -11.93 -4.54 0.37
CA ILE A 93 -11.38 -3.62 -0.61
C ILE A 93 -12.50 -2.71 -1.08
N GLY A 94 -12.30 -1.41 -0.93
CA GLY A 94 -13.25 -0.40 -1.39
C GLY A 94 -13.33 -0.27 -2.90
N ASP A 95 -13.98 0.79 -3.36
CA ASP A 95 -14.11 1.12 -4.77
C ASP A 95 -12.85 1.82 -5.30
N ASP A 96 -12.61 1.72 -6.60
CA ASP A 96 -11.52 2.41 -7.31
C ASP A 96 -10.10 2.05 -6.84
N VAL A 97 -9.91 0.89 -6.22
CA VAL A 97 -8.60 0.44 -5.74
C VAL A 97 -7.78 -0.14 -6.89
N THR A 98 -6.48 0.18 -6.88
CA THR A 98 -5.49 -0.36 -7.83
C THR A 98 -4.40 -1.12 -7.07
N LEU A 99 -4.13 -2.36 -7.48
CA LEU A 99 -3.01 -3.16 -6.99
C LEU A 99 -2.07 -3.47 -8.15
N TYR A 100 -0.77 -3.39 -7.89
CA TYR A 100 0.26 -3.89 -8.80
C TYR A 100 0.66 -5.32 -8.47
N HIS A 101 1.47 -5.93 -9.34
CA HIS A 101 1.97 -7.29 -9.15
C HIS A 101 2.69 -7.48 -7.80
N GLY A 102 2.70 -8.72 -7.30
CA GLY A 102 3.38 -9.10 -6.07
C GLY A 102 2.81 -8.51 -4.78
N VAL A 103 1.69 -7.79 -4.83
CA VAL A 103 1.02 -7.24 -3.64
C VAL A 103 0.43 -8.35 -2.80
N THR A 104 0.59 -8.27 -1.48
CA THR A 104 -0.03 -9.21 -0.53
C THR A 104 -0.93 -8.46 0.46
N LEU A 105 -2.19 -8.84 0.51
CA LEU A 105 -3.12 -8.49 1.59
C LEU A 105 -3.23 -9.70 2.52
N GLY A 106 -2.28 -9.79 3.46
CA GLY A 106 -2.03 -10.97 4.29
C GLY A 106 -2.60 -10.87 5.69
N GLY A 107 -2.81 -12.03 6.31
CA GLY A 107 -3.16 -12.14 7.72
C GLY A 107 -1.94 -12.34 8.61
N THR A 108 -2.04 -11.96 9.88
CA THR A 108 -0.99 -12.14 10.89
C THR A 108 -1.45 -13.02 12.06
N SER A 109 -2.63 -13.65 11.96
CA SER A 109 -3.19 -14.51 13.00
C SER A 109 -3.70 -15.83 12.41
N TRP A 110 -3.58 -16.89 13.21
CA TRP A 110 -4.17 -18.20 12.92
C TRP A 110 -5.63 -18.30 13.40
N SER A 111 -6.12 -17.31 14.14
CA SER A 111 -7.51 -17.28 14.63
C SER A 111 -8.49 -17.01 13.49
N ALA A 112 -9.64 -17.64 13.52
CA ALA A 112 -10.76 -17.31 12.67
C ALA A 112 -11.24 -15.88 12.97
N GLY A 113 -11.73 -15.16 11.98
CA GLY A 113 -12.22 -13.80 12.13
C GLY A 113 -11.42 -12.81 11.27
N LYS A 114 -11.58 -11.51 11.55
CA LYS A 114 -10.88 -10.44 10.82
C LYS A 114 -9.38 -10.50 11.09
N ARG A 115 -8.60 -10.85 10.07
CA ARG A 115 -7.14 -11.01 10.13
C ARG A 115 -6.41 -10.45 8.91
N HIS A 116 -7.16 -9.98 7.90
CA HIS A 116 -6.64 -9.38 6.68
C HIS A 116 -7.03 -7.90 6.58
N PRO A 117 -6.31 -7.10 5.79
CA PRO A 117 -6.50 -5.66 5.73
C PRO A 117 -7.87 -5.21 5.21
N THR A 118 -8.21 -3.97 5.56
CA THR A 118 -9.30 -3.19 4.95
C THR A 118 -8.69 -2.02 4.19
N LEU A 119 -8.97 -1.93 2.89
CA LEU A 119 -8.55 -0.81 2.03
C LEU A 119 -9.75 0.08 1.73
N GLY A 120 -9.60 1.38 1.99
CA GLY A 120 -10.57 2.40 1.62
C GLY A 120 -10.66 2.62 0.10
N ASN A 121 -11.56 3.51 -0.33
CA ASN A 121 -11.74 3.85 -1.73
C ASN A 121 -10.51 4.57 -2.29
N GLY A 122 -10.19 4.34 -3.57
CA GLY A 122 -9.12 5.04 -4.28
C GLY A 122 -7.70 4.71 -3.82
N VAL A 123 -7.51 3.65 -3.03
CA VAL A 123 -6.18 3.21 -2.57
C VAL A 123 -5.37 2.68 -3.75
N VAL A 124 -4.10 3.08 -3.82
CA VAL A 124 -3.13 2.57 -4.80
C VAL A 124 -2.01 1.85 -4.07
N VAL A 125 -1.78 0.58 -4.40
CA VAL A 125 -0.74 -0.25 -3.76
C VAL A 125 0.31 -0.63 -4.79
N GLY A 126 1.51 -0.11 -4.61
CA GLY A 126 2.66 -0.30 -5.49
C GLY A 126 3.16 -1.74 -5.53
N ALA A 127 3.91 -2.06 -6.58
CA ALA A 127 4.41 -3.40 -6.84
C ALA A 127 5.18 -3.99 -5.65
N GLY A 128 4.92 -5.26 -5.34
CA GLY A 128 5.60 -5.98 -4.27
C GLY A 128 5.24 -5.56 -2.84
N ALA A 129 4.39 -4.55 -2.62
CA ALA A 129 4.04 -4.11 -1.27
C ALA A 129 3.26 -5.18 -0.50
N LYS A 130 3.44 -5.21 0.81
CA LYS A 130 2.75 -6.12 1.73
C LYS A 130 1.96 -5.33 2.76
N ILE A 131 0.68 -5.63 2.89
CA ILE A 131 -0.19 -5.06 3.93
C ILE A 131 -0.64 -6.23 4.79
N LEU A 132 -0.24 -6.22 6.05
CA LEU A 132 -0.32 -7.41 6.91
C LEU A 132 -1.13 -7.13 8.18
N GLY A 133 -2.04 -8.04 8.46
CA GLY A 133 -2.90 -7.97 9.65
C GLY A 133 -4.25 -7.27 9.38
N PRO A 134 -5.09 -7.14 10.41
CA PRO A 134 -6.42 -6.53 10.31
C PRO A 134 -6.36 -4.99 10.29
N VAL A 135 -5.32 -4.44 9.65
CA VAL A 135 -5.07 -3.00 9.57
C VAL A 135 -6.02 -2.31 8.60
N THR A 136 -6.29 -1.04 8.85
CA THR A 136 -7.13 -0.19 8.00
C THR A 136 -6.27 0.82 7.24
N VAL A 137 -6.33 0.77 5.93
CA VAL A 137 -5.71 1.75 5.03
C VAL A 137 -6.81 2.69 4.53
N GLY A 138 -6.74 3.95 4.94
CA GLY A 138 -7.74 4.97 4.63
C GLY A 138 -7.90 5.26 3.13
N ALA A 139 -8.94 6.01 2.78
CA ALA A 139 -9.21 6.36 1.38
C ALA A 139 -8.07 7.18 0.76
N ASN A 140 -7.82 6.98 -0.54
CA ASN A 140 -6.81 7.67 -1.35
C ASN A 140 -5.36 7.52 -0.84
N VAL A 141 -5.10 6.53 0.03
CA VAL A 141 -3.74 6.23 0.46
C VAL A 141 -2.94 5.63 -0.68
N ARG A 142 -1.67 6.00 -0.73
CA ARG A 142 -0.67 5.43 -1.65
C ARG A 142 0.34 4.64 -0.87
N VAL A 143 0.48 3.37 -1.21
CA VAL A 143 1.53 2.51 -0.67
C VAL A 143 2.63 2.35 -1.71
N ALA A 144 3.84 2.76 -1.37
CA ALA A 144 4.98 2.66 -2.27
C ALA A 144 5.33 1.21 -2.59
N ALA A 145 6.01 1.01 -3.73
CA ALA A 145 6.51 -0.31 -4.10
C ALA A 145 7.40 -0.90 -2.99
N ASN A 146 7.27 -2.22 -2.76
CA ASN A 146 8.00 -2.99 -1.76
C ASN A 146 7.86 -2.51 -0.30
N SER A 147 6.89 -1.64 0.01
CA SER A 147 6.62 -1.24 1.39
C SER A 147 5.89 -2.31 2.18
N VAL A 148 6.12 -2.37 3.49
CA VAL A 148 5.45 -3.30 4.40
C VAL A 148 4.62 -2.53 5.42
N VAL A 149 3.30 -2.54 5.26
CA VAL A 149 2.33 -1.83 6.12
C VAL A 149 1.82 -2.80 7.19
N ILE A 150 2.02 -2.44 8.45
CA ILE A 150 1.61 -3.23 9.62
C ILE A 150 0.77 -2.44 10.61
N ASP A 151 0.57 -1.15 10.36
CA ASP A 151 -0.21 -0.24 11.20
C ASP A 151 -1.31 0.44 10.36
N ASP A 152 -2.31 0.99 11.05
CA ASP A 152 -3.38 1.74 10.40
C ASP A 152 -2.84 3.03 9.74
N VAL A 153 -3.40 3.34 8.57
CA VAL A 153 -3.00 4.52 7.78
C VAL A 153 -4.19 5.43 7.59
N THR A 154 -4.06 6.68 7.99
CA THR A 154 -5.09 7.71 7.80
C THR A 154 -5.29 8.06 6.31
N PRO A 155 -6.47 8.52 5.90
CA PRO A 155 -6.75 8.86 4.50
C PRO A 155 -5.80 9.91 3.90
N ASN A 156 -5.62 9.85 2.57
CA ASN A 156 -4.83 10.79 1.76
C ASN A 156 -3.33 10.82 2.08
N MET A 157 -2.79 9.78 2.71
CA MET A 157 -1.38 9.66 3.05
C MET A 157 -0.61 8.81 2.05
N THR A 158 0.71 8.94 2.07
CA THR A 158 1.63 8.05 1.37
C THR A 158 2.43 7.24 2.38
N VAL A 159 2.62 5.94 2.14
CA VAL A 159 3.42 5.05 3.00
C VAL A 159 4.60 4.53 2.21
N VAL A 160 5.80 4.57 2.80
CA VAL A 160 7.04 4.10 2.19
C VAL A 160 7.89 3.28 3.15
N GLY A 161 8.63 2.32 2.65
CA GLY A 161 9.69 1.60 3.37
C GLY A 161 9.25 0.36 4.14
N ILE A 162 10.21 -0.23 4.85
CA ILE A 162 10.08 -1.45 5.66
C ILE A 162 10.71 -1.20 7.04
N PRO A 163 9.90 -1.12 8.12
CA PRO A 163 8.45 -1.03 8.13
C PRO A 163 7.94 0.25 7.46
N GLY A 164 6.71 0.21 6.96
CA GLY A 164 6.08 1.32 6.26
C GLY A 164 5.93 2.56 7.16
N ARG A 165 6.39 3.71 6.68
CA ARG A 165 6.28 5.00 7.36
C ARG A 165 5.37 5.92 6.57
N VAL A 166 4.49 6.62 7.29
CA VAL A 166 3.60 7.61 6.69
C VAL A 166 4.40 8.87 6.36
N VAL A 167 4.29 9.33 5.13
CA VAL A 167 4.89 10.60 4.67
C VAL A 167 3.80 11.47 4.06
N LEU A 168 3.87 12.78 4.31
CA LEU A 168 2.92 13.73 3.74
C LEU A 168 3.13 13.86 2.23
N PRO A 169 2.04 13.91 1.42
CA PRO A 169 2.16 14.13 -0.01
C PRO A 169 2.83 15.47 -0.32
N LYS A 170 3.75 15.50 -1.30
CA LYS A 170 4.44 16.73 -1.74
C LYS A 170 3.49 17.88 -2.16
N ALA A 171 2.25 17.59 -2.55
CA ALA A 171 1.26 18.57 -2.97
C ALA A 171 0.80 19.54 -1.86
N GLN A 172 0.90 19.15 -0.59
CA GLN A 172 0.58 20.06 0.53
C GLN A 172 1.73 21.02 0.87
N ARG A 173 2.93 20.80 0.33
CA ARG A 173 4.09 21.70 0.51
C ARG A 173 4.15 22.87 -0.48
N ARG A 174 3.30 22.92 -1.48
CA ARG A 174 3.25 23.99 -2.49
C ARG A 174 1.86 24.61 -2.60
N SER A 175 1.40 25.30 -1.57
CA SER A 175 0.35 26.30 -1.72
C SER A 175 0.97 27.58 -2.32
N GLY A 176 1.10 27.59 -3.65
CA GLY A 176 1.71 28.73 -4.34
C GLY A 176 1.46 28.81 -5.85
N SER A 177 0.84 27.80 -6.48
CA SER A 177 0.37 27.94 -7.87
C SER A 177 -0.86 27.08 -8.11
N ALA A 178 -1.99 27.75 -8.38
CA ALA A 178 -3.23 27.15 -8.82
C ALA A 178 -3.01 26.43 -10.17
N GLY A 179 -3.06 25.13 -10.17
CA GLY A 179 -3.09 24.27 -11.36
C GLY A 179 -4.16 23.20 -11.16
N ALA A 180 -5.14 23.18 -12.06
CA ALA A 180 -6.36 22.38 -12.02
C ALA A 180 -6.13 20.94 -11.56
N SER A 181 -6.86 20.52 -10.52
CA SER A 181 -7.00 19.15 -10.10
C SER A 181 -7.77 18.37 -11.18
N ASN A 182 -7.07 17.63 -12.03
CA ASN A 182 -7.70 16.61 -12.86
C ASN A 182 -8.12 15.45 -11.93
N ALA A 183 -9.36 15.49 -11.47
CA ALA A 183 -10.00 14.38 -10.79
C ALA A 183 -10.08 13.21 -11.77
N GLY A 184 -9.23 12.19 -11.57
CA GLY A 184 -9.24 10.94 -12.35
C GLY A 184 -7.88 10.45 -12.84
N VAL A 185 -6.83 11.24 -12.82
CA VAL A 185 -5.49 10.80 -13.21
C VAL A 185 -4.78 10.21 -11.99
N ILE A 186 -4.51 8.92 -12.02
CA ILE A 186 -3.64 8.27 -11.02
C ILE A 186 -2.22 8.78 -11.25
N ASP A 187 -1.66 9.47 -10.26
CA ASP A 187 -0.27 9.91 -10.29
C ASP A 187 0.64 8.68 -10.12
N LEU A 188 1.36 8.33 -11.16
CA LEU A 188 2.27 7.19 -11.20
C LEU A 188 3.70 7.53 -10.75
N ASP A 189 3.94 8.71 -10.19
CA ASP A 189 5.27 9.16 -9.71
C ASP A 189 5.77 8.37 -8.48
N HIS A 190 5.49 7.07 -8.41
CA HIS A 190 5.97 6.18 -7.36
C HIS A 190 7.51 6.03 -7.34
N HIS A 191 8.21 6.40 -8.42
CA HIS A 191 9.68 6.42 -8.49
C HIS A 191 10.30 7.67 -7.85
N ARG A 192 9.50 8.70 -7.58
CA ARG A 192 9.93 9.95 -6.90
C ARG A 192 9.51 9.99 -5.43
N MET A 193 9.36 8.83 -4.82
CA MET A 193 9.02 8.73 -3.40
C MET A 193 10.11 9.38 -2.54
N PRO A 194 9.74 10.15 -1.51
CA PRO A 194 10.73 10.68 -0.57
C PRO A 194 11.39 9.51 0.15
N ASP A 195 12.71 9.57 0.28
CA ASP A 195 13.48 8.66 1.12
C ASP A 195 13.69 9.31 2.50
N PRO A 196 12.81 9.05 3.48
CA PRO A 196 12.93 9.64 4.80
C PRO A 196 14.12 9.07 5.59
N VAL A 197 14.50 7.81 5.30
CA VAL A 197 15.62 7.16 5.98
C VAL A 197 16.96 7.69 5.47
N GLY A 198 17.11 7.80 4.16
CA GLY A 198 18.32 8.36 3.54
C GLY A 198 18.54 9.82 3.97
N LYS A 199 17.47 10.63 4.03
CA LYS A 199 17.56 12.01 4.50
C LYS A 199 17.93 12.10 5.99
N ALA A 200 17.32 11.29 6.85
CA ALA A 200 17.65 11.25 8.26
C ALA A 200 19.11 10.79 8.49
N LEU A 201 19.55 9.80 7.72
CA LEU A 201 20.92 9.31 7.77
C LEU A 201 21.92 10.38 7.30
N ALA A 202 21.62 11.06 6.21
CA ALA A 202 22.46 12.18 5.73
C ALA A 202 22.59 13.28 6.80
N CYS A 203 21.49 13.70 7.42
CA CYS A 203 21.50 14.68 8.49
C CYS A 203 22.32 14.21 9.72
N VAL A 204 22.22 12.93 10.10
CA VAL A 204 23.03 12.36 11.19
C VAL A 204 24.52 12.32 10.83
N LEU A 205 24.87 11.95 9.60
CA LEU A 205 26.27 11.94 9.13
C LEU A 205 26.87 13.34 9.10
N GLU A 206 26.12 14.33 8.63
CA GLU A 206 26.56 15.75 8.68
C GLU A 206 26.78 16.21 10.11
N ARG A 207 25.88 15.83 11.02
CA ARG A 207 26.02 16.18 12.44
C ARG A 207 27.22 15.50 13.10
N ILE A 208 27.50 14.25 12.73
CA ILE A 208 28.71 13.55 13.20
C ILE A 208 29.98 14.26 12.70
N ALA A 209 30.02 14.58 11.38
CA ALA A 209 31.17 15.28 10.81
C ALA A 209 31.40 16.65 11.46
N GLU A 210 30.34 17.38 11.78
CA GLU A 210 30.42 18.65 12.50
C GLU A 210 30.98 18.47 13.94
N LEU A 211 30.48 17.45 14.63
CA LEU A 211 30.99 17.13 15.99
C LEU A 211 32.46 16.70 15.99
N GLU A 212 32.89 15.91 15.01
CA GLU A 212 34.27 15.53 14.81
C GLU A 212 35.19 16.74 14.58
N GLN A 213 34.75 17.70 13.71
CA GLN A 213 35.47 18.95 13.50
C GLN A 213 35.59 19.78 14.78
N ARG A 214 34.53 19.85 15.57
CA ARG A 214 34.52 20.59 16.84
C ARG A 214 35.45 19.98 17.88
N VAL A 215 35.51 18.64 17.96
CA VAL A 215 36.44 17.90 18.86
C VAL A 215 37.88 18.07 18.39
N ALA A 216 38.12 18.09 17.07
CA ALA A 216 39.47 18.28 16.51
C ALA A 216 40.02 19.70 16.69
N CYS A 217 39.15 20.70 16.85
CA CYS A 217 39.57 22.12 16.90
C CYS A 217 39.67 22.73 18.28
N ASP A 218 39.54 22.03 19.39
CA ASP A 218 39.65 22.54 20.81
C ASP A 218 39.03 23.92 21.05
N GLY A 219 37.99 24.27 20.26
CA GLY A 219 37.41 25.60 20.22
C GLY A 219 35.96 25.66 20.68
N ALA A 220 35.57 26.73 21.35
CA ALA A 220 34.26 27.00 21.86
C ALA A 220 33.14 26.87 20.80
N PRO A 221 31.92 26.46 21.19
CA PRO A 221 30.83 26.22 20.27
C PRO A 221 30.38 27.50 19.54
N SER A 222 30.48 27.55 18.21
CA SER A 222 29.82 28.59 17.44
C SER A 222 28.36 28.16 17.18
N ALA A 223 27.42 29.06 17.46
CA ALA A 223 25.99 28.86 17.36
C ALA A 223 25.45 28.88 15.90
N GLU A 224 26.30 28.66 14.89
CA GLU A 224 25.94 28.78 13.47
C GLU A 224 25.85 27.45 12.71
N ALA A 225 25.62 26.38 13.44
CA ALA A 225 25.61 25.03 12.89
C ALA A 225 24.20 24.62 12.42
N CYS A 226 24.15 24.25 11.21
CA CYS A 226 23.04 23.68 10.43
C CYS A 226 22.36 24.67 9.47
N ARG A 227 23.13 25.24 8.53
CA ARG A 227 22.57 26.07 7.44
C ARG A 227 22.14 25.27 6.20
N THR A 228 22.34 23.96 6.17
CA THR A 228 22.03 23.12 5.02
C THR A 228 20.82 22.22 5.19
N CYS A 229 20.35 21.98 6.42
CA CYS A 229 19.07 21.30 6.66
C CYS A 229 17.96 22.34 6.79
N ASP A 230 16.99 22.31 5.88
CA ASP A 230 15.71 22.98 6.09
C ASP A 230 15.08 22.38 7.36
N PRO A 231 14.72 23.19 8.39
CA PRO A 231 14.08 22.68 9.62
C PRO A 231 12.84 21.85 9.34
N ASP A 232 12.14 22.12 8.22
CA ASP A 232 10.96 21.36 7.77
C ASP A 232 11.31 20.03 7.07
N ASP A 233 12.56 19.81 6.70
CA ASP A 233 13.07 18.56 6.11
C ASP A 233 13.73 17.65 7.16
N CYS A 234 14.06 18.14 8.34
CA CYS A 234 14.46 17.31 9.46
C CYS A 234 13.23 16.60 10.02
N VAL A 235 13.28 15.28 10.06
CA VAL A 235 12.23 14.45 10.66
C VAL A 235 12.00 14.94 12.09
N GLU A 236 10.76 15.37 12.41
CA GLU A 236 10.39 15.74 13.78
C GLU A 236 10.86 14.67 14.80
N PRO A 237 11.21 15.04 16.04
CA PRO A 237 11.66 14.09 17.07
C PRO A 237 10.63 12.99 17.41
N ALA A 238 9.43 13.00 16.83
CA ALA A 238 8.49 11.87 16.85
C ALA A 238 9.05 10.57 16.26
N PHE A 239 10.15 10.64 15.49
CA PHE A 239 10.84 9.46 14.96
C PHE A 239 11.68 8.70 16.02
N VAL A 240 11.88 9.30 17.19
CA VAL A 240 12.65 8.73 18.31
C VAL A 240 11.77 8.52 19.54
N LYS A 241 10.52 8.07 19.37
CA LYS A 241 9.84 7.45 20.52
C LYS A 241 10.41 6.06 20.67
N PRO A 242 11.13 5.76 21.77
CA PRO A 242 11.63 4.42 22.02
C PRO A 242 10.44 3.47 22.11
N PHE A 243 10.55 2.34 21.45
CA PHE A 243 9.67 1.18 21.60
C PHE A 243 9.76 0.70 23.06
N MET A 244 9.03 1.33 23.98
CA MET A 244 8.80 0.84 25.33
C MET A 244 7.36 0.41 25.46
N HIS A 245 7.04 -0.71 24.84
CA HIS A 245 5.98 -1.58 25.32
C HIS A 245 6.44 -3.02 25.11
N SER A 246 7.16 -3.53 26.06
CA SER A 246 7.30 -4.97 26.25
C SER A 246 5.93 -5.54 26.59
N PRO A 247 5.37 -6.49 25.85
CA PRO A 247 4.28 -7.28 26.36
C PRO A 247 4.82 -8.13 27.49
N THR A 248 4.37 -7.89 28.72
CA THR A 248 4.54 -8.78 29.86
C THR A 248 3.87 -10.11 29.50
N TYR A 249 4.69 -11.10 29.21
CA TYR A 249 4.26 -12.51 29.22
C TYR A 249 3.91 -12.88 30.67
N GLY A 250 2.63 -12.74 31.00
CA GLY A 250 2.06 -13.31 32.19
C GLY A 250 1.94 -14.82 32.03
N GLY A 251 2.93 -15.55 32.51
CA GLY A 251 2.79 -16.97 32.74
C GLY A 251 1.69 -17.22 33.76
N LYS A 252 0.70 -18.02 33.41
CA LYS A 252 -0.12 -18.77 34.37
C LYS A 252 0.29 -20.22 34.24
N SER A 253 1.01 -20.66 35.26
CA SER A 253 1.06 -22.04 35.69
C SER A 253 -0.31 -22.41 36.31
N GLU A 254 -1.01 -23.34 35.72
CA GLU A 254 -1.72 -24.49 36.33
C GLU A 254 -2.44 -25.26 35.21
#